data_3ed27be8354f86ce7d44815d015bc157
#
_entry.id   3ed27be8354f86ce7d44815d015bc157
#
_cell.length_a   1.000
_cell.length_b   1.000
_cell.length_c   1.000
_cell.angle_alpha   90.00
_cell.angle_beta   90.00
_cell.angle_gamma   90.00
#
_symmetry.space_group_name_H-M   'P 1'
#
loop_
_entity.id
_entity.type
_entity.pdbx_description
1 polymer ?
#
loop_
_entity_poly.entity_id
_entity_poly.type
_entity_poly.pdbx_seq_one_letter_code
_entity_poly.pdbx_strand_id
1 'polypeptide(L)'
;FPYATEEVSFTNGDYTLSGTLTLPEGYSRKTPVLLMVTGSGQQNRDEELFDHKPFAVIADALARAGIATLRYDDRGLGDSSAKPMEWTTEDFKSDALAGLELLRRRFDKVGVLGHSEGGTIAMMIAAENKADFIVSLAGMAISGAETLLWQNRVALKGLGFTDEQVAPYCKMLETAFDVRVNGGRMPNPDDYNV
;
A
#
# COMPACT_ATOMS: atom_id res chain seq x y z
N PHE A 1 -10.49 -12.58 22.41
CA PHE A 1 -10.15 -13.09 21.07
C PHE A 1 -9.25 -14.32 21.25
N PRO A 2 -9.24 -15.29 20.32
CA PRO A 2 -8.37 -16.46 20.36
C PRO A 2 -6.97 -16.14 19.79
N TYR A 3 -6.45 -14.95 20.07
CA TYR A 3 -5.13 -14.45 19.66
C TYR A 3 -4.70 -13.29 20.58
N ALA A 4 -3.41 -13.05 20.63
CA ALA A 4 -2.83 -11.89 21.32
C ALA A 4 -2.49 -10.76 20.32
N THR A 5 -2.38 -9.53 20.82
CA THR A 5 -1.86 -8.40 20.06
C THR A 5 -0.70 -7.75 20.83
N GLU A 6 0.32 -7.34 20.09
CA GLU A 6 1.47 -6.62 20.62
C GLU A 6 1.65 -5.32 19.82
N GLU A 7 1.78 -4.19 20.51
CA GLU A 7 2.24 -2.96 19.86
C GLU A 7 3.74 -3.06 19.61
N VAL A 8 4.14 -2.79 18.39
CA VAL A 8 5.54 -2.88 17.96
C VAL A 8 5.92 -1.60 17.22
N SER A 9 7.22 -1.30 17.23
CA SER A 9 7.79 -0.24 16.40
C SER A 9 9.06 -0.72 15.71
N PHE A 10 9.34 -0.13 14.55
CA PHE A 10 10.54 -0.38 13.76
C PHE A 10 10.98 0.91 13.07
N THR A 11 12.22 0.97 12.63
CA THR A 11 12.79 2.17 12.04
C THR A 11 13.18 1.94 10.59
N ASN A 12 12.98 2.96 9.77
CA ASN A 12 13.53 3.07 8.42
C ASN A 12 14.21 4.43 8.28
N GLY A 13 15.54 4.45 8.32
CA GLY A 13 16.32 5.68 8.40
C GLY A 13 15.92 6.50 9.63
N ASP A 14 15.51 7.74 9.41
CA ASP A 14 15.10 8.68 10.47
C ASP A 14 13.63 8.49 10.93
N TYR A 15 12.88 7.60 10.29
CA TYR A 15 11.46 7.39 10.58
C TYR A 15 11.27 6.23 11.56
N THR A 16 10.37 6.42 12.52
CA THR A 16 9.85 5.35 13.37
C THR A 16 8.43 5.03 12.92
N LEU A 17 8.18 3.76 12.65
CA LEU A 17 6.90 3.23 12.22
C LEU A 17 6.31 2.38 13.35
N SER A 18 5.05 2.58 13.64
CA SER A 18 4.34 1.90 14.72
C SER A 18 3.24 1.00 14.17
N GLY A 19 3.04 -0.14 14.79
CA GLY A 19 2.07 -1.11 14.30
C GLY A 19 1.62 -2.10 15.35
N THR A 20 0.62 -2.89 14.99
CA THR A 20 0.05 -3.95 15.81
C THR A 20 0.40 -5.31 15.21
N LEU A 21 1.14 -6.11 15.94
CA LEU A 21 1.42 -7.51 15.61
C LEU A 21 0.33 -8.38 16.24
N THR A 22 -0.44 -9.08 15.41
CA THR A 22 -1.49 -10.01 15.83
C THR A 22 -0.94 -11.44 15.78
N LEU A 23 -1.04 -12.16 16.88
CA LEU A 23 -0.40 -13.45 17.10
C LEU A 23 -1.46 -14.52 17.40
N PRO A 24 -1.62 -15.55 16.54
CA PRO A 24 -2.53 -16.66 16.80
C PRO A 24 -2.20 -17.38 18.11
N GLU A 25 -3.19 -18.03 18.71
CA GLU A 25 -2.95 -18.87 19.87
C GLU A 25 -1.93 -19.99 19.54
N GLY A 26 -0.96 -20.19 20.42
CA GLY A 26 0.09 -21.19 20.23
C GLY A 26 1.07 -20.88 19.10
N TYR A 27 1.17 -19.62 18.66
CA TYR A 27 2.13 -19.23 17.63
C TYR A 27 3.56 -19.65 18.00
N SER A 28 4.35 -19.89 16.98
CA SER A 28 5.76 -20.23 17.10
C SER A 28 6.55 -19.58 15.96
N ARG A 29 7.86 -19.76 15.98
CA ARG A 29 8.73 -19.32 14.89
C ARG A 29 8.32 -19.88 13.51
N LYS A 30 7.66 -21.04 13.47
CA LYS A 30 7.16 -21.67 12.24
C LYS A 30 5.80 -21.15 11.76
N THR A 31 5.12 -20.34 12.58
CA THR A 31 3.85 -19.71 12.19
C THR A 31 4.10 -18.76 11.01
N PRO A 32 3.37 -18.86 9.90
CA PRO A 32 3.50 -17.89 8.82
C PRO A 32 3.01 -16.52 9.28
N VAL A 33 3.70 -15.48 8.83
CA VAL A 33 3.34 -14.10 9.15
C VAL A 33 3.24 -13.26 7.88
N LEU A 34 2.28 -12.33 7.85
CA LEU A 34 2.09 -11.37 6.78
C LEU A 34 2.32 -9.94 7.32
N LEU A 35 3.22 -9.21 6.66
CA LEU A 35 3.21 -7.75 6.73
C LEU A 35 2.06 -7.25 5.86
N MET A 36 1.23 -6.37 6.38
CA MET A 36 0.09 -5.80 5.65
C MET A 36 0.44 -4.38 5.22
N VAL A 37 0.38 -4.13 3.91
CA VAL A 37 0.74 -2.85 3.27
C VAL A 37 -0.50 -2.23 2.65
N THR A 38 -0.82 -1.01 3.06
CA THR A 38 -2.03 -0.27 2.69
C THR A 38 -2.01 0.24 1.24
N GLY A 39 -3.16 0.74 0.78
CA GLY A 39 -3.30 1.37 -0.54
C GLY A 39 -2.72 2.79 -0.62
N SER A 40 -3.02 3.47 -1.72
CA SER A 40 -2.46 4.79 -2.04
C SER A 40 -2.79 5.87 -1.01
N GLY A 41 -1.83 6.76 -0.81
CA GLY A 41 -1.91 7.84 0.17
C GLY A 41 -1.47 7.37 1.56
N GLN A 42 -1.53 8.28 2.53
CA GLN A 42 -1.24 7.96 3.92
C GLN A 42 -2.44 7.27 4.56
N GLN A 43 -2.24 6.05 5.02
CA GLN A 43 -3.25 5.20 5.64
C GLN A 43 -2.83 4.81 7.06
N ASN A 44 -3.80 4.70 7.97
CA ASN A 44 -3.55 4.06 9.25
C ASN A 44 -3.45 2.54 9.09
N ARG A 45 -2.95 1.85 10.10
CA ARG A 45 -2.74 0.39 10.13
C ARG A 45 -3.97 -0.45 9.80
N ASP A 46 -5.17 0.11 9.93
CA ASP A 46 -6.45 -0.57 9.68
C ASP A 46 -7.00 -0.30 8.29
N GLU A 47 -6.32 0.58 7.50
CA GLU A 47 -6.80 1.08 6.21
C GLU A 47 -8.25 1.61 6.35
N GLU A 48 -8.46 2.45 7.36
CA GLU A 48 -9.77 2.90 7.78
C GLU A 48 -10.38 3.86 6.76
N LEU A 49 -11.55 3.49 6.23
CA LEU A 49 -12.30 4.26 5.27
C LEU A 49 -13.80 4.13 5.55
N PHE A 50 -14.51 5.25 5.65
CA PHE A 50 -15.96 5.28 5.95
C PHE A 50 -16.35 4.44 7.18
N ASP A 51 -15.62 4.56 8.28
CA ASP A 51 -15.80 3.80 9.52
C ASP A 51 -15.59 2.27 9.38
N HIS A 52 -15.07 1.80 8.23
CA HIS A 52 -14.67 0.41 8.03
C HIS A 52 -13.17 0.25 8.23
N LYS A 53 -12.76 -0.89 8.79
CA LYS A 53 -11.38 -1.24 9.11
C LYS A 53 -11.00 -2.56 8.44
N PRO A 54 -10.87 -2.59 7.11
CA PRO A 54 -10.69 -3.84 6.37
C PRO A 54 -9.46 -4.63 6.82
N PHE A 55 -8.34 -3.96 7.11
CA PHE A 55 -7.14 -4.65 7.56
C PHE A 55 -7.27 -5.26 8.96
N ALA A 56 -8.02 -4.62 9.87
CA ALA A 56 -8.34 -5.21 11.17
C ALA A 56 -9.19 -6.48 11.01
N VAL A 57 -10.18 -6.47 10.11
CA VAL A 57 -11.05 -7.62 9.81
C VAL A 57 -10.24 -8.78 9.21
N ILE A 58 -9.37 -8.48 8.24
CA ILE A 58 -8.49 -9.48 7.63
C ILE A 58 -7.54 -10.08 8.67
N ALA A 59 -6.94 -9.25 9.53
CA ALA A 59 -6.04 -9.70 10.58
C ALA A 59 -6.73 -10.61 11.61
N ASP A 60 -7.97 -10.30 12.02
CA ASP A 60 -8.78 -11.17 12.87
C ASP A 60 -9.02 -12.54 12.21
N ALA A 61 -9.45 -12.53 10.95
CA ALA A 61 -9.72 -13.75 10.20
C ALA A 61 -8.46 -14.63 10.03
N LEU A 62 -7.32 -14.01 9.71
CA LEU A 62 -6.04 -14.69 9.54
C LEU A 62 -5.53 -15.26 10.86
N ALA A 63 -5.63 -14.51 11.96
CA ALA A 63 -5.22 -14.98 13.27
C ALA A 63 -6.03 -16.19 13.74
N ARG A 64 -7.36 -16.22 13.49
CA ARG A 64 -8.21 -17.40 13.73
C ARG A 64 -7.83 -18.59 12.86
N ALA A 65 -7.24 -18.36 11.70
CA ALA A 65 -6.72 -19.39 10.80
C ALA A 65 -5.26 -19.79 11.09
N GLY A 66 -4.65 -19.29 12.16
CA GLY A 66 -3.28 -19.63 12.55
C GLY A 66 -2.18 -18.86 11.81
N ILE A 67 -2.49 -17.71 11.23
CA ILE A 67 -1.55 -16.85 10.51
C ILE A 67 -1.38 -15.54 11.29
N ALA A 68 -0.14 -15.18 11.60
CA ALA A 68 0.18 -13.91 12.24
C ALA A 68 0.16 -12.75 11.23
N THR A 69 -0.10 -11.53 11.71
CA THR A 69 -0.08 -10.33 10.86
C THR A 69 0.57 -9.15 11.58
N LEU A 70 1.31 -8.34 10.84
CA LEU A 70 1.74 -7.01 11.27
C LEU A 70 1.06 -5.96 10.39
N ARG A 71 0.24 -5.13 11.01
CA ARG A 71 -0.35 -3.92 10.44
C ARG A 71 0.39 -2.71 11.01
N TYR A 72 0.74 -1.73 10.22
CA TYR A 72 1.46 -0.55 10.68
C TYR A 72 0.86 0.72 10.09
N ASP A 73 1.01 1.83 10.82
CA ASP A 73 0.62 3.15 10.35
C ASP A 73 1.69 3.65 9.37
N ASP A 74 1.25 4.21 8.25
CA ASP A 74 2.16 4.86 7.32
C ASP A 74 2.89 6.04 7.97
N ARG A 75 3.96 6.49 7.38
CA ARG A 75 4.73 7.66 7.79
C ARG A 75 3.82 8.84 8.09
N GLY A 76 3.95 9.44 9.28
CA GLY A 76 3.22 10.62 9.72
C GLY A 76 1.76 10.40 10.09
N LEU A 77 1.32 9.15 10.20
CA LEU A 77 0.00 8.80 10.72
C LEU A 77 0.10 8.00 12.01
N GLY A 78 -0.97 8.08 12.80
CA GLY A 78 -1.06 7.39 14.09
C GLY A 78 0.15 7.70 14.96
N ASP A 79 0.84 6.65 15.37
CA ASP A 79 2.06 6.74 16.19
C ASP A 79 3.35 6.71 15.36
N SER A 80 3.25 6.71 14.02
CA SER A 80 4.41 6.73 13.12
C SER A 80 4.91 8.14 12.88
N SER A 81 6.24 8.33 12.96
CA SER A 81 6.87 9.64 12.74
C SER A 81 7.05 9.93 11.26
N ALA A 82 7.02 11.20 10.89
CA ALA A 82 7.51 11.69 9.60
C ALA A 82 7.83 13.19 9.63
N LYS A 83 8.64 13.61 8.66
CA LYS A 83 8.78 15.02 8.29
C LYS A 83 7.79 15.29 7.15
N PRO A 84 7.15 16.47 7.09
CA PRO A 84 6.28 16.82 5.97
C PRO A 84 7.06 16.80 4.65
N MET A 85 6.73 15.89 3.78
CA MET A 85 7.23 15.84 2.40
C MET A 85 6.31 14.96 1.54
N GLU A 86 6.48 15.02 0.23
CA GLU A 86 5.84 14.09 -0.68
C GLU A 86 6.62 12.76 -0.66
N TRP A 87 5.92 11.64 -0.48
CA TRP A 87 6.49 10.31 -0.52
C TRP A 87 6.05 9.56 -1.77
N THR A 88 6.89 8.65 -2.19
CA THR A 88 6.68 7.82 -3.37
C THR A 88 6.40 6.38 -2.98
N THR A 89 5.92 5.58 -3.94
CA THR A 89 5.77 4.12 -3.77
C THR A 89 7.07 3.45 -3.31
N GLU A 90 8.25 3.96 -3.74
CA GLU A 90 9.55 3.44 -3.31
C GLU A 90 9.83 3.72 -1.83
N ASP A 91 9.37 4.86 -1.30
CA ASP A 91 9.48 5.17 0.13
C ASP A 91 8.64 4.21 0.96
N PHE A 92 7.39 3.96 0.57
CA PHE A 92 6.52 2.98 1.24
C PHE A 92 7.04 1.55 1.09
N LYS A 93 7.63 1.18 -0.06
CA LYS A 93 8.32 -0.10 -0.22
C LYS A 93 9.49 -0.23 0.75
N SER A 94 10.27 0.82 0.93
CA SER A 94 11.38 0.85 1.90
C SER A 94 10.91 0.63 3.33
N ASP A 95 9.76 1.21 3.72
CA ASP A 95 9.14 0.97 5.02
C ASP A 95 8.69 -0.48 5.18
N ALA A 96 8.05 -1.02 4.15
CA ALA A 96 7.62 -2.43 4.15
C ALA A 96 8.83 -3.39 4.30
N LEU A 97 9.95 -3.10 3.65
CA LEU A 97 11.18 -3.88 3.81
C LEU A 97 11.70 -3.85 5.25
N ALA A 98 11.68 -2.70 5.92
CA ALA A 98 12.06 -2.58 7.33
C ALA A 98 11.11 -3.38 8.25
N GLY A 99 9.81 -3.37 7.95
CA GLY A 99 8.81 -4.20 8.64
C GLY A 99 9.06 -5.70 8.45
N LEU A 100 9.43 -6.13 7.25
CA LEU A 100 9.82 -7.52 6.98
C LEU A 100 11.07 -7.94 7.77
N GLU A 101 12.06 -7.07 7.90
CA GLU A 101 13.25 -7.33 8.71
C GLU A 101 12.91 -7.52 10.19
N LEU A 102 11.98 -6.73 10.74
CA LEU A 102 11.47 -6.94 12.10
C LEU A 102 10.85 -8.34 12.23
N LEU A 103 9.98 -8.74 11.29
CA LEU A 103 9.29 -10.02 11.33
C LEU A 103 10.24 -11.21 11.18
N ARG A 104 11.26 -11.12 10.34
CA ARG A 104 12.27 -12.19 10.14
C ARG A 104 13.08 -12.52 11.40
N ARG A 105 13.14 -11.63 12.37
CA ARG A 105 13.76 -11.93 13.69
C ARG A 105 12.94 -12.93 14.50
N ARG A 106 11.64 -13.02 14.24
CA ARG A 106 10.68 -13.80 15.03
C ARG A 106 10.08 -15.00 14.28
N PHE A 107 10.03 -14.94 12.95
CA PHE A 107 9.34 -15.91 12.11
C PHE A 107 10.22 -16.42 10.97
N ASP A 108 10.09 -17.72 10.65
CA ASP A 108 10.86 -18.37 9.60
C ASP A 108 10.21 -18.18 8.22
N LYS A 109 8.89 -17.90 8.15
CA LYS A 109 8.13 -17.71 6.91
C LYS A 109 7.38 -16.39 6.93
N VAL A 110 7.89 -15.43 6.16
CA VAL A 110 7.43 -14.04 6.17
C VAL A 110 6.97 -13.64 4.77
N GLY A 111 5.69 -13.24 4.68
CA GLY A 111 5.07 -12.77 3.44
C GLY A 111 4.61 -11.32 3.53
N VAL A 112 4.10 -10.83 2.41
CA VAL A 112 3.45 -9.51 2.31
C VAL A 112 2.04 -9.68 1.78
N LEU A 113 1.07 -9.05 2.44
CA LEU A 113 -0.27 -8.83 1.93
C LEU A 113 -0.40 -7.34 1.65
N GLY A 114 -0.69 -6.95 0.42
CA GLY A 114 -0.85 -5.55 0.05
C GLY A 114 -2.16 -5.30 -0.68
N HIS A 115 -2.77 -4.15 -0.42
CA HIS A 115 -3.97 -3.72 -1.12
C HIS A 115 -3.65 -2.56 -2.07
N SER A 116 -4.21 -2.57 -3.29
CA SER A 116 -4.03 -1.51 -4.29
C SER A 116 -2.54 -1.19 -4.52
N GLU A 117 -2.05 0.01 -4.19
CA GLU A 117 -0.63 0.36 -4.24
C GLU A 117 0.23 -0.59 -3.39
N GLY A 118 -0.23 -0.97 -2.19
CA GLY A 118 0.43 -1.97 -1.35
C GLY A 118 0.54 -3.34 -2.03
N GLY A 119 -0.44 -3.70 -2.87
CA GLY A 119 -0.38 -4.91 -3.70
C GLY A 119 0.71 -4.83 -4.77
N THR A 120 0.93 -3.65 -5.34
CA THR A 120 2.06 -3.38 -6.25
C THR A 120 3.39 -3.45 -5.49
N ILE A 121 3.47 -2.85 -4.29
CA ILE A 121 4.64 -2.94 -3.42
C ILE A 121 4.97 -4.41 -3.08
N ALA A 122 3.95 -5.22 -2.77
CA ALA A 122 4.14 -6.66 -2.53
C ALA A 122 4.78 -7.37 -3.74
N MET A 123 4.33 -7.06 -4.96
CA MET A 123 4.93 -7.60 -6.19
C MET A 123 6.37 -7.12 -6.40
N MET A 124 6.66 -5.84 -6.13
CA MET A 124 8.04 -5.31 -6.21
C MET A 124 8.97 -6.02 -5.22
N ILE A 125 8.54 -6.22 -3.98
CA ILE A 125 9.27 -6.95 -2.94
C ILE A 125 9.51 -8.41 -3.34
N ALA A 126 8.50 -9.07 -3.95
CA ALA A 126 8.61 -10.44 -4.45
C ALA A 126 9.62 -10.54 -5.61
N ALA A 127 9.62 -9.57 -6.53
CA ALA A 127 10.58 -9.51 -7.64
C ALA A 127 12.03 -9.40 -7.16
N GLU A 128 12.25 -8.80 -5.98
CA GLU A 128 13.56 -8.73 -5.31
C GLU A 128 13.88 -9.97 -4.44
N ASN A 129 13.01 -10.98 -4.41
CA ASN A 129 13.13 -12.17 -3.55
C ASN A 129 13.24 -11.82 -2.05
N LYS A 130 12.56 -10.77 -1.59
CA LYS A 130 12.58 -10.29 -0.21
C LYS A 130 11.42 -10.80 0.63
N ALA A 131 10.41 -11.45 0.04
CA ALA A 131 9.31 -12.12 0.73
C ALA A 131 9.25 -13.60 0.32
N ASP A 132 8.81 -14.47 1.24
CA ASP A 132 8.68 -15.91 0.97
C ASP A 132 7.39 -16.21 0.17
N PHE A 133 6.38 -15.35 0.29
CA PHE A 133 5.12 -15.39 -0.45
C PHE A 133 4.45 -14.02 -0.40
N ILE A 134 3.51 -13.78 -1.31
CA ILE A 134 2.72 -12.56 -1.34
C ILE A 134 1.24 -12.85 -1.51
N VAL A 135 0.42 -11.91 -1.05
CA VAL A 135 -1.00 -11.80 -1.36
C VAL A 135 -1.24 -10.39 -1.90
N SER A 136 -1.62 -10.28 -3.15
CA SER A 136 -1.94 -8.99 -3.77
C SER A 136 -3.45 -8.83 -3.91
N LEU A 137 -4.02 -7.88 -3.18
CA LEU A 137 -5.42 -7.51 -3.25
C LEU A 137 -5.56 -6.29 -4.16
N ALA A 138 -6.07 -6.48 -5.37
CA ALA A 138 -6.24 -5.43 -6.37
C ALA A 138 -4.95 -4.63 -6.68
N GLY A 139 -3.77 -5.25 -6.55
CA GLY A 139 -2.49 -4.63 -6.92
C GLY A 139 -2.37 -4.46 -8.43
N MET A 140 -1.72 -3.38 -8.84
CA MET A 140 -1.56 -3.02 -10.24
C MET A 140 -0.39 -3.79 -10.86
N ALA A 141 -0.65 -4.45 -12.00
CA ALA A 141 0.37 -5.16 -12.78
C ALA A 141 0.85 -4.36 -14.02
N ILE A 142 0.41 -3.11 -14.12
CA ILE A 142 0.79 -2.14 -15.17
C ILE A 142 1.33 -0.87 -14.49
N SER A 143 1.89 0.05 -15.26
CA SER A 143 2.42 1.29 -14.70
C SER A 143 1.35 2.12 -13.98
N GLY A 144 1.77 2.90 -12.97
CA GLY A 144 0.86 3.80 -12.25
C GLY A 144 0.17 4.81 -13.17
N ALA A 145 0.88 5.31 -14.18
CA ALA A 145 0.31 6.23 -15.18
C ALA A 145 -0.82 5.55 -16.00
N GLU A 146 -0.60 4.33 -16.51
CA GLU A 146 -1.62 3.57 -17.24
C GLU A 146 -2.82 3.26 -16.35
N THR A 147 -2.59 2.88 -15.10
CA THR A 147 -3.65 2.62 -14.13
C THR A 147 -4.50 3.86 -13.88
N LEU A 148 -3.87 5.00 -13.61
CA LEU A 148 -4.58 6.26 -13.36
C LEU A 148 -5.37 6.73 -14.58
N LEU A 149 -4.81 6.61 -15.78
CA LEU A 149 -5.54 6.92 -17.01
C LEU A 149 -6.76 6.03 -17.17
N TRP A 150 -6.62 4.72 -16.94
CA TRP A 150 -7.73 3.79 -17.04
C TRP A 150 -8.80 4.07 -15.98
N GLN A 151 -8.42 4.27 -14.73
CA GLN A 151 -9.35 4.57 -13.62
C GLN A 151 -10.13 5.86 -13.88
N ASN A 152 -9.46 6.94 -14.29
CA ASN A 152 -10.14 8.20 -14.60
C ASN A 152 -11.11 8.05 -15.78
N ARG A 153 -10.72 7.33 -16.83
CA ARG A 153 -11.61 7.04 -17.96
C ARG A 153 -12.86 6.29 -17.53
N VAL A 154 -12.71 5.23 -16.73
CA VAL A 154 -13.85 4.43 -16.24
C VAL A 154 -14.74 5.26 -15.32
N ALA A 155 -14.15 6.04 -14.40
CA ALA A 155 -14.91 6.88 -13.49
C ALA A 155 -15.74 7.95 -14.22
N LEU A 156 -15.12 8.67 -15.16
CA LEU A 156 -15.82 9.71 -15.94
C LEU A 156 -16.94 9.10 -16.80
N LYS A 157 -16.72 7.95 -17.44
CA LYS A 157 -17.75 7.25 -18.18
C LYS A 157 -18.89 6.77 -17.27
N GLY A 158 -18.56 6.32 -16.06
CA GLY A 158 -19.56 5.96 -15.04
C GLY A 158 -20.42 7.14 -14.57
N LEU A 159 -19.90 8.37 -14.66
CA LEU A 159 -20.62 9.63 -14.42
C LEU A 159 -21.43 10.11 -15.64
N GLY A 160 -21.40 9.39 -16.77
CA GLY A 160 -22.17 9.69 -17.97
C GLY A 160 -21.44 10.55 -19.03
N PHE A 161 -20.14 10.80 -18.87
CA PHE A 161 -19.36 11.52 -19.90
C PHE A 161 -19.15 10.63 -21.14
N THR A 162 -19.21 11.25 -22.33
CA THR A 162 -18.92 10.56 -23.61
C THR A 162 -17.44 10.35 -23.83
N ASP A 163 -17.06 9.49 -24.78
CA ASP A 163 -15.65 9.29 -25.13
C ASP A 163 -14.99 10.58 -25.67
N GLU A 164 -15.74 11.43 -26.41
CA GLU A 164 -15.26 12.71 -26.88
C GLU A 164 -14.97 13.72 -25.76
N GLN A 165 -15.73 13.66 -24.67
CA GLN A 165 -15.52 14.49 -23.48
C GLN A 165 -14.37 13.99 -22.61
N VAL A 166 -14.19 12.67 -22.53
CA VAL A 166 -13.15 12.03 -21.71
C VAL A 166 -11.76 12.11 -22.36
N ALA A 167 -11.69 12.04 -23.70
CA ALA A 167 -10.42 11.99 -24.43
C ALA A 167 -9.49 13.19 -24.18
N PRO A 168 -9.94 14.45 -24.20
CA PRO A 168 -9.10 15.62 -23.88
C PRO A 168 -8.50 15.55 -22.48
N TYR A 169 -9.32 15.19 -21.48
CA TYR A 169 -8.88 15.01 -20.11
C TYR A 169 -7.79 13.94 -19.97
N CYS A 170 -8.00 12.77 -20.56
CA CYS A 170 -6.99 11.72 -20.56
C CYS A 170 -5.69 12.18 -21.24
N LYS A 171 -5.79 12.94 -22.33
CA LYS A 171 -4.62 13.47 -23.04
C LYS A 171 -3.84 14.47 -22.19
N MET A 172 -4.54 15.31 -21.44
CA MET A 172 -3.92 16.22 -20.46
C MET A 172 -3.17 15.44 -19.38
N LEU A 173 -3.78 14.39 -18.81
CA LEU A 173 -3.13 13.54 -17.81
C LEU A 173 -1.89 12.83 -18.37
N GLU A 174 -1.95 12.26 -19.59
CA GLU A 174 -0.78 11.68 -20.25
C GLU A 174 0.38 12.66 -20.34
N THR A 175 0.07 13.91 -20.77
CA THR A 175 1.09 14.96 -20.84
C THR A 175 1.64 15.32 -19.46
N ALA A 176 0.80 15.38 -18.43
CA ALA A 176 1.24 15.66 -17.06
C ALA A 176 2.17 14.56 -16.52
N PHE A 177 1.85 13.29 -16.79
CA PHE A 177 2.72 12.18 -16.40
C PHE A 177 4.06 12.19 -17.14
N ASP A 178 4.04 12.48 -18.45
CA ASP A 178 5.27 12.60 -19.23
C ASP A 178 6.17 13.73 -18.70
N VAL A 179 5.58 14.88 -18.39
CA VAL A 179 6.30 16.01 -17.80
C VAL A 179 6.90 15.67 -16.43
N ARG A 180 6.20 14.90 -15.61
CA ARG A 180 6.72 14.44 -14.30
C ARG A 180 7.97 13.54 -14.44
N VAL A 181 8.03 12.74 -15.49
CA VAL A 181 9.13 11.81 -15.74
C VAL A 181 10.28 12.46 -16.49
N ASN A 182 9.96 13.21 -17.53
CA ASN A 182 10.94 13.74 -18.51
C ASN A 182 11.25 15.23 -18.35
N GLY A 183 10.53 15.91 -17.47
CA GLY A 183 10.61 17.36 -17.31
C GLY A 183 9.79 18.09 -18.35
N GLY A 184 9.63 19.38 -18.17
CA GLY A 184 8.88 20.23 -19.07
C GLY A 184 7.87 21.14 -18.36
N ARG A 185 6.99 21.74 -19.14
CA ARG A 185 5.91 22.59 -18.59
C ARG A 185 4.66 21.73 -18.38
N MET A 186 4.10 21.81 -17.17
CA MET A 186 2.80 21.17 -16.86
C MET A 186 1.71 21.66 -17.82
N PRO A 187 0.83 20.77 -18.29
CA PRO A 187 -0.26 21.12 -19.18
C PRO A 187 -1.22 22.10 -18.50
N ASN A 188 -1.72 23.09 -19.28
CA ASN A 188 -2.81 23.93 -18.83
C ASN A 188 -4.14 23.28 -19.25
N PRO A 189 -5.12 23.08 -18.35
CA PRO A 189 -6.44 22.53 -18.68
C PRO A 189 -7.12 23.24 -19.86
N ASP A 190 -6.98 24.56 -19.97
CA ASP A 190 -7.57 25.37 -21.06
C ASP A 190 -7.07 24.95 -22.45
N ASP A 191 -5.84 24.43 -22.56
CA ASP A 191 -5.26 23.97 -23.84
C ASP A 191 -5.93 22.67 -24.33
N TYR A 192 -6.69 21.99 -23.47
CA TYR A 192 -7.34 20.70 -23.73
C TYR A 192 -8.88 20.82 -23.75
N ASN A 193 -9.45 21.99 -23.53
CA ASN A 193 -10.90 22.20 -23.37
C ASN A 193 -11.51 21.34 -22.25
N VAL A 194 -10.83 21.27 -21.10
CA VAL A 194 -11.20 20.47 -19.93
C VAL A 194 -11.65 21.38 -18.79
#